data_1841b82148d141389c4832a5f68fa847
#
_entry.id   1841b82148d141389c4832a5f68fa847
#
_cell.length_a   1.000
_cell.length_b   1.000
_cell.length_c   1.000
_cell.angle_alpha   90.00
_cell.angle_beta   90.00
_cell.angle_gamma   90.00
#
_symmetry.space_group_name_H-M   'P 1'
#
loop_
_entity.id
_entity.type
_entity.pdbx_description
1 polymer ?
#
loop_
_entity_poly.entity_id
_entity_poly.type
_entity_poly.pdbx_seq_one_letter_code
_entity_poly.pdbx_strand_id
1 'polypeptide(L)'
;MERVTGVRIADVAAIRKKGFDGTELVKALLFSLFEGGLRHGLFHGDLHAGNLYVDDDGKIVFFDFGIMGRIDPRTRWLLRELVHALLVKKDHATAGKIVVMMGAVGTVKPEAQAAKDLEKFATPLTMTSLGDLSYAEIGKQLSTLAEAYDVKLPRELVLIGKQFLY
;
A
#
# COMPACT_ATOMS: atom_id res chain seq x y z
N MET A 1 -17.38 -16.70 16.26
CA MET A 1 -17.29 -15.55 15.34
C MET A 1 -17.88 -14.36 16.09
N GLU A 2 -17.13 -13.27 16.17
CA GLU A 2 -17.61 -12.04 16.79
C GLU A 2 -18.70 -11.40 15.93
N ARG A 3 -19.75 -10.86 16.57
CA ARG A 3 -20.80 -10.13 15.87
C ARG A 3 -20.40 -8.66 15.81
N VAL A 4 -20.25 -8.12 14.63
CA VAL A 4 -19.92 -6.72 14.41
C VAL A 4 -21.16 -5.97 13.98
N THR A 5 -21.39 -4.79 14.60
CA THR A 5 -22.38 -3.80 14.18
C THR A 5 -21.64 -2.66 13.50
N GLY A 6 -22.25 -2.05 12.48
CA GLY A 6 -21.60 -0.96 11.76
C GLY A 6 -22.16 -0.79 10.34
N VAL A 7 -21.48 -0.02 9.54
CA VAL A 7 -21.84 0.28 8.15
C VAL A 7 -20.74 -0.16 7.20
N ARG A 8 -21.10 -0.50 5.96
CA ARG A 8 -20.12 -0.82 4.93
C ARG A 8 -19.26 0.40 4.62
N ILE A 9 -17.96 0.22 4.41
CA ILE A 9 -17.07 1.34 4.08
C ILE A 9 -17.46 2.03 2.76
N ALA A 10 -18.08 1.31 1.84
CA ALA A 10 -18.59 1.84 0.57
C ALA A 10 -19.85 2.73 0.74
N ASP A 11 -20.54 2.65 1.87
CA ASP A 11 -21.73 3.49 2.14
C ASP A 11 -21.32 4.84 2.72
N VAL A 12 -20.83 5.71 1.84
CA VAL A 12 -20.36 7.06 2.20
C VAL A 12 -21.45 7.88 2.87
N ALA A 13 -22.72 7.69 2.48
CA ALA A 13 -23.85 8.42 3.07
C ALA A 13 -24.07 8.00 4.54
N ALA A 14 -24.05 6.70 4.81
CA ALA A 14 -24.17 6.18 6.18
C ALA A 14 -22.99 6.58 7.07
N ILE A 15 -21.75 6.57 6.52
CA ILE A 15 -20.53 7.01 7.22
C ILE A 15 -20.67 8.48 7.66
N ARG A 16 -21.06 9.36 6.72
CA ARG A 16 -21.26 10.79 7.00
C ARG A 16 -22.40 11.03 8.01
N LYS A 17 -23.49 10.26 7.91
CA LYS A 17 -24.62 10.34 8.85
C LYS A 17 -24.22 9.98 10.27
N LYS A 18 -23.25 9.06 10.44
CA LYS A 18 -22.67 8.70 11.73
C LYS A 18 -21.62 9.71 12.22
N GLY A 19 -21.29 10.74 11.43
CA GLY A 19 -20.31 11.77 11.80
C GLY A 19 -18.87 11.37 11.62
N PHE A 20 -18.57 10.26 10.92
CA PHE A 20 -17.21 9.82 10.67
C PHE A 20 -16.57 10.56 9.49
N ASP A 21 -15.30 10.93 9.64
CA ASP A 21 -14.50 11.54 8.58
C ASP A 21 -13.91 10.46 7.67
N GLY A 22 -14.29 10.48 6.38
CA GLY A 22 -13.79 9.54 5.39
C GLY A 22 -12.27 9.59 5.22
N THR A 23 -11.66 10.78 5.36
CA THR A 23 -10.20 10.93 5.24
C THR A 23 -9.48 10.22 6.39
N GLU A 24 -9.99 10.33 7.61
CA GLU A 24 -9.42 9.62 8.77
C GLU A 24 -9.61 8.10 8.65
N LEU A 25 -10.73 7.64 8.09
CA LEU A 25 -10.93 6.21 7.83
C LEU A 25 -9.94 5.68 6.77
N VAL A 26 -9.69 6.43 5.70
CA VAL A 26 -8.67 6.04 4.70
C VAL A 26 -7.28 6.01 5.32
N LYS A 27 -6.92 6.97 6.14
CA LYS A 27 -5.64 6.96 6.87
C LYS A 27 -5.50 5.73 7.78
N ALA A 28 -6.55 5.42 8.55
CA ALA A 28 -6.57 4.26 9.43
C ALA A 28 -6.44 2.95 8.63
N LEU A 29 -7.12 2.83 7.48
CA LEU A 29 -7.00 1.69 6.59
C LEU A 29 -5.58 1.53 6.07
N LEU A 30 -5.00 2.59 5.50
CA LEU A 30 -3.63 2.59 4.99
C LEU A 30 -2.62 2.23 6.09
N PHE A 31 -2.77 2.83 7.29
CA PHE A 31 -1.93 2.50 8.43
C PHE A 31 -2.00 1.02 8.80
N SER A 32 -3.21 0.46 8.87
CA SER A 32 -3.42 -0.97 9.18
C SER A 32 -2.76 -1.89 8.14
N LEU A 33 -2.84 -1.53 6.86
CA LEU A 33 -2.21 -2.29 5.77
C LEU A 33 -0.69 -2.22 5.85
N PHE A 34 -0.13 -1.04 6.08
CA PHE A 34 1.32 -0.86 6.23
C PHE A 34 1.83 -1.56 7.48
N GLU A 35 1.15 -1.44 8.61
CA GLU A 35 1.53 -2.13 9.83
C GLU A 35 1.48 -3.65 9.66
N GLY A 36 0.38 -4.18 9.12
CA GLY A 36 0.24 -5.60 8.80
C GLY A 36 1.36 -6.11 7.90
N GLY A 37 1.57 -5.46 6.75
CA GLY A 37 2.56 -5.87 5.76
C GLY A 37 4.01 -5.65 6.22
N LEU A 38 4.34 -4.43 6.65
CA LEU A 38 5.74 -4.07 6.93
C LEU A 38 6.21 -4.48 8.33
N ARG A 39 5.31 -4.46 9.34
CA ARG A 39 5.69 -4.82 10.71
C ARG A 39 5.50 -6.31 10.99
N HIS A 40 4.37 -6.87 10.58
CA HIS A 40 4.00 -8.26 10.88
C HIS A 40 4.24 -9.21 9.71
N GLY A 41 4.42 -8.69 8.50
CA GLY A 41 4.61 -9.49 7.29
C GLY A 41 3.34 -10.20 6.84
N LEU A 42 2.18 -9.73 7.29
CA LEU A 42 0.86 -10.28 6.96
C LEU A 42 0.05 -9.23 6.20
N PHE A 43 -0.64 -9.65 5.18
CA PHE A 43 -1.56 -8.77 4.46
C PHE A 43 -2.78 -9.54 3.95
N HIS A 44 -3.86 -8.82 3.79
CA HIS A 44 -5.09 -9.33 3.23
C HIS A 44 -4.96 -9.39 1.72
N GLY A 45 -5.07 -10.59 1.13
CA GLY A 45 -4.85 -10.82 -0.31
C GLY A 45 -6.07 -10.57 -1.19
N ASP A 46 -7.24 -10.31 -0.59
CA ASP A 46 -8.49 -10.02 -1.29
C ASP A 46 -9.24 -8.85 -0.62
N LEU A 47 -8.55 -7.72 -0.50
CA LEU A 47 -9.10 -6.54 0.13
C LEU A 47 -9.94 -5.74 -0.87
N HIS A 48 -11.24 -5.71 -0.66
CA HIS A 48 -12.17 -4.88 -1.41
C HIS A 48 -13.20 -4.26 -0.46
N ALA A 49 -13.91 -3.24 -0.91
CA ALA A 49 -14.87 -2.52 -0.08
C ALA A 49 -15.99 -3.39 0.52
N GLY A 50 -16.28 -4.56 -0.09
CA GLY A 50 -17.22 -5.54 0.44
C GLY A 50 -16.75 -6.23 1.71
N ASN A 51 -15.44 -6.31 1.94
CA ASN A 51 -14.80 -6.94 3.10
C ASN A 51 -14.42 -5.93 4.19
N LEU A 52 -14.91 -4.68 4.09
CA LEU A 52 -14.59 -3.60 5.01
C LEU A 52 -15.87 -2.98 5.58
N TYR A 53 -15.89 -2.86 6.91
CA TYR A 53 -16.94 -2.17 7.64
C TYR A 53 -16.32 -1.12 8.56
N VAL A 54 -17.13 -0.14 8.94
CA VAL A 54 -16.82 0.82 9.99
C VAL A 54 -17.80 0.54 11.13
N ASP A 55 -17.29 0.19 12.31
CA ASP A 55 -18.11 -0.10 13.48
C ASP A 55 -18.71 1.18 14.09
N ASP A 56 -19.44 1.02 15.17
CA ASP A 56 -20.09 2.15 15.84
C ASP A 56 -19.10 3.07 16.57
N ASP A 57 -17.87 2.61 16.81
CA ASP A 57 -16.77 3.39 17.39
C ASP A 57 -15.89 4.08 16.32
N GLY A 58 -16.18 3.89 15.03
CA GLY A 58 -15.38 4.42 13.92
C GLY A 58 -14.15 3.59 13.59
N LYS A 59 -14.03 2.35 14.10
CA LYS A 59 -12.92 1.45 13.77
C LYS A 59 -13.22 0.68 12.51
N ILE A 60 -12.16 0.42 11.72
CA ILE A 60 -12.26 -0.41 10.52
C ILE A 60 -12.24 -1.87 10.92
N VAL A 61 -13.24 -2.60 10.45
CA VAL A 61 -13.36 -4.05 10.65
C VAL A 61 -13.14 -4.74 9.32
N PHE A 62 -12.24 -5.71 9.34
CA PHE A 62 -11.92 -6.55 8.18
C PHE A 62 -12.69 -7.85 8.27
N PHE A 63 -13.25 -8.27 7.14
CA PHE A 63 -13.92 -9.56 6.98
C PHE A 63 -13.22 -10.41 5.93
N ASP A 64 -13.57 -11.68 5.90
CA ASP A 64 -13.13 -12.65 4.90
C ASP A 64 -11.60 -12.77 4.77
N PHE A 65 -10.98 -13.39 5.76
CA PHE A 65 -9.54 -13.70 5.75
C PHE A 65 -9.21 -14.98 4.94
N GLY A 66 -10.04 -15.35 3.96
CA GLY A 66 -9.86 -16.53 3.12
C GLY A 66 -8.56 -16.52 2.32
N ILE A 67 -8.11 -15.33 1.91
CA ILE A 67 -6.84 -15.13 1.21
C ILE A 67 -5.95 -14.21 2.05
N MET A 68 -4.98 -14.81 2.73
CA MET A 68 -3.96 -14.08 3.48
C MET A 68 -2.58 -14.34 2.89
N GLY A 69 -1.83 -13.28 2.63
CA GLY A 69 -0.45 -13.37 2.16
C GLY A 69 0.57 -13.15 3.28
N ARG A 70 1.76 -13.72 3.08
CA ARG A 70 2.92 -13.50 3.95
C ARG A 70 4.09 -12.94 3.15
N ILE A 71 4.68 -11.88 3.66
CA ILE A 71 5.92 -11.31 3.11
C ILE A 71 7.08 -11.96 3.85
N ASP A 72 8.01 -12.54 3.10
CA ASP A 72 9.22 -13.13 3.70
C ASP A 72 10.06 -12.06 4.42
N PRO A 73 10.87 -12.44 5.41
CA PRO A 73 11.61 -11.48 6.24
C PRO A 73 12.57 -10.58 5.45
N ARG A 74 13.19 -11.07 4.38
CA ARG A 74 14.12 -10.30 3.54
C ARG A 74 13.37 -9.25 2.73
N THR A 75 12.32 -9.65 2.02
CA THR A 75 11.47 -8.73 1.24
C THR A 75 10.84 -7.68 2.15
N ARG A 76 10.35 -8.07 3.32
CA ARG A 76 9.80 -7.16 4.31
C ARG A 76 10.83 -6.12 4.78
N TRP A 77 12.05 -6.55 5.07
CA TRP A 77 13.13 -5.63 5.44
C TRP A 77 13.41 -4.63 4.31
N LEU A 78 13.59 -5.11 3.07
CA LEU A 78 13.81 -4.26 1.90
C LEU A 78 12.68 -3.25 1.68
N LEU A 79 11.42 -3.68 1.80
CA LEU A 79 10.26 -2.78 1.69
C LEU A 79 10.25 -1.70 2.78
N ARG A 80 10.58 -2.06 4.01
CA ARG A 80 10.69 -1.07 5.11
C ARG A 80 11.77 -0.04 4.85
N GLU A 81 12.96 -0.50 4.43
CA GLU A 81 14.07 0.41 4.09
C GLU A 81 13.72 1.29 2.90
N LEU A 82 13.03 0.75 1.89
CA LEU A 82 12.55 1.51 0.74
C LEU A 82 11.58 2.63 1.16
N VAL A 83 10.55 2.28 1.91
CA VAL A 83 9.57 3.26 2.42
C VAL A 83 10.26 4.32 3.28
N HIS A 84 11.18 3.92 4.15
CA HIS A 84 11.94 4.85 5.00
C HIS A 84 12.84 5.78 4.19
N ALA A 85 13.56 5.24 3.19
CA ALA A 85 14.39 6.04 2.30
C ALA A 85 13.56 7.05 1.49
N LEU A 86 12.42 6.63 0.92
CA LEU A 86 11.58 7.47 0.09
C LEU A 86 10.82 8.54 0.86
N LEU A 87 10.12 8.15 1.93
CA LEU A 87 9.14 9.02 2.58
C LEU A 87 9.71 9.77 3.79
N VAL A 88 10.67 9.18 4.51
CA VAL A 88 11.24 9.79 5.72
C VAL A 88 12.53 10.53 5.42
N LYS A 89 13.50 9.85 4.79
CA LYS A 89 14.81 10.44 4.50
C LYS A 89 14.85 11.25 3.21
N LYS A 90 13.92 11.01 2.28
CA LYS A 90 13.95 11.54 0.90
C LYS A 90 15.26 11.24 0.17
N ASP A 91 15.87 10.09 0.49
CA ASP A 91 17.13 9.60 -0.07
C ASP A 91 16.82 8.68 -1.25
N HIS A 92 16.62 9.29 -2.43
CA HIS A 92 16.27 8.59 -3.66
C HIS A 92 17.44 7.72 -4.16
N ALA A 93 18.68 8.05 -3.82
CA ALA A 93 19.84 7.25 -4.20
C ALA A 93 19.84 5.90 -3.45
N THR A 94 19.63 5.91 -2.15
CA THR A 94 19.47 4.68 -1.37
C THR A 94 18.23 3.89 -1.79
N ALA A 95 17.11 4.57 -2.05
CA ALA A 95 15.90 3.91 -2.56
C ALA A 95 16.15 3.21 -3.90
N GLY A 96 16.90 3.84 -4.83
CA GLY A 96 17.27 3.23 -6.11
C GLY A 96 18.08 1.95 -5.94
N LYS A 97 19.07 1.94 -5.04
CA LYS A 97 19.83 0.73 -4.69
C LYS A 97 18.94 -0.39 -4.18
N ILE A 98 18.01 -0.06 -3.29
CA ILE A 98 17.09 -1.05 -2.72
C ILE A 98 16.21 -1.67 -3.81
N VAL A 99 15.65 -0.87 -4.73
CA VAL A 99 14.83 -1.38 -5.84
C VAL A 99 15.63 -2.32 -6.74
N VAL A 100 16.86 -1.96 -7.07
CA VAL A 100 17.75 -2.84 -7.85
C VAL A 100 18.04 -4.13 -7.09
N MET A 101 18.23 -4.08 -5.76
CA MET A 101 18.41 -5.27 -4.91
C MET A 101 17.15 -6.16 -4.83
N MET A 102 15.97 -5.59 -5.01
CA MET A 102 14.69 -6.32 -5.03
C MET A 102 14.42 -6.97 -6.39
N GLY A 103 15.07 -6.49 -7.45
CA GLY A 103 14.91 -6.99 -8.80
C GLY A 103 15.51 -8.38 -9.02
N ALA A 104 15.26 -8.98 -10.19
CA ALA A 104 15.82 -10.28 -10.53
C ALA A 104 17.33 -10.18 -10.77
N VAL A 105 18.05 -11.20 -10.35
CA VAL A 105 19.48 -11.36 -10.63
C VAL A 105 19.68 -11.40 -12.14
N GLY A 106 20.38 -10.41 -12.68
CA GLY A 106 20.67 -10.30 -14.13
C GLY A 106 20.05 -9.08 -14.83
N THR A 107 19.10 -8.38 -14.19
CA THR A 107 18.56 -7.12 -14.73
C THR A 107 19.44 -5.96 -14.24
N VAL A 108 20.49 -5.66 -15.01
CA VAL A 108 21.40 -4.54 -14.68
C VAL A 108 20.79 -3.24 -15.18
N LYS A 109 19.93 -2.62 -14.38
CA LYS A 109 19.54 -1.22 -14.58
C LYS A 109 20.40 -0.33 -13.68
N PRO A 110 20.82 0.86 -14.18
CA PRO A 110 21.64 1.77 -13.41
C PRO A 110 20.88 2.24 -12.16
N GLU A 111 21.49 2.14 -10.98
CA GLU A 111 20.94 2.64 -9.71
C GLU A 111 20.52 4.12 -9.81
N ALA A 112 21.29 4.92 -10.56
CA ALA A 112 20.98 6.32 -10.79
C ALA A 112 19.68 6.55 -11.56
N GLN A 113 19.31 5.63 -12.48
CA GLN A 113 18.02 5.71 -13.17
C GLN A 113 16.88 5.32 -12.23
N ALA A 114 17.07 4.28 -11.43
CA ALA A 114 16.10 3.87 -10.41
C ALA A 114 15.84 5.02 -9.40
N ALA A 115 16.87 5.72 -8.96
CA ALA A 115 16.73 6.87 -8.08
C ALA A 115 15.85 7.97 -8.69
N LYS A 116 16.07 8.32 -9.96
CA LYS A 116 15.27 9.33 -10.68
C LYS A 116 13.81 8.92 -10.86
N ASP A 117 13.57 7.66 -11.21
CA ASP A 117 12.21 7.15 -11.41
C ASP A 117 11.44 7.10 -10.09
N LEU A 118 12.11 6.74 -8.99
CA LEU A 118 11.54 6.77 -7.65
C LEU A 118 11.30 8.18 -7.13
N GLU A 119 12.17 9.14 -7.44
CA GLU A 119 11.97 10.55 -7.12
C GLU A 119 10.69 11.07 -7.78
N LYS A 120 10.50 10.80 -9.07
CA LYS A 120 9.28 11.19 -9.80
C LYS A 120 8.02 10.56 -9.18
N PHE A 121 8.12 9.31 -8.77
CA PHE A 121 7.02 8.60 -8.10
C PHE A 121 6.71 9.16 -6.70
N ALA A 122 7.72 9.42 -5.90
CA ALA A 122 7.56 9.83 -4.50
C ALA A 122 7.17 11.32 -4.35
N THR A 123 7.57 12.18 -5.29
CA THR A 123 7.30 13.62 -5.21
C THR A 123 5.81 13.95 -5.04
N PRO A 124 4.88 13.43 -5.87
CA PRO A 124 3.45 13.68 -5.67
C PRO A 124 2.93 13.17 -4.32
N LEU A 125 3.43 12.01 -3.86
CA LEU A 125 2.99 11.41 -2.58
C LEU A 125 3.35 12.26 -1.36
N THR A 126 4.44 13.04 -1.45
CA THR A 126 4.90 13.88 -0.34
C THR A 126 4.39 15.31 -0.39
N MET A 127 3.85 15.74 -1.54
CA MET A 127 3.40 17.13 -1.76
C MET A 127 1.88 17.29 -1.83
N THR A 128 1.14 16.19 -2.05
CA THR A 128 -0.30 16.22 -2.23
C THR A 128 -1.02 15.74 -0.98
N SER A 129 -2.16 16.33 -0.65
CA SER A 129 -3.02 15.84 0.44
C SER A 129 -3.51 14.41 0.13
N LEU A 130 -3.61 13.54 1.13
CA LEU A 130 -4.10 12.17 0.97
C LEU A 130 -5.48 12.09 0.30
N GLY A 131 -6.34 13.10 0.52
CA GLY A 131 -7.66 13.17 -0.10
C GLY A 131 -7.66 13.52 -1.59
N ASP A 132 -6.57 14.13 -2.07
CA ASP A 132 -6.42 14.57 -3.46
C ASP A 132 -5.56 13.60 -4.29
N LEU A 133 -5.04 12.53 -3.67
CA LEU A 133 -4.23 11.54 -4.35
C LEU A 133 -5.13 10.60 -5.18
N SER A 134 -4.76 10.39 -6.44
CA SER A 134 -5.34 9.34 -7.27
C SER A 134 -4.67 8.00 -6.96
N TYR A 135 -5.31 7.18 -6.12
CA TYR A 135 -4.79 5.85 -5.76
C TYR A 135 -4.64 4.94 -6.98
N ALA A 136 -5.52 5.07 -7.98
CA ALA A 136 -5.44 4.34 -9.24
C ALA A 136 -4.15 4.70 -10.01
N GLU A 137 -3.81 5.99 -10.09
CA GLU A 137 -2.59 6.44 -10.75
C GLU A 137 -1.34 5.97 -9.99
N ILE A 138 -1.36 6.03 -8.65
CA ILE A 138 -0.27 5.51 -7.80
C ILE A 138 -0.09 4.01 -8.05
N GLY A 139 -1.16 3.23 -8.07
CA GLY A 139 -1.11 1.79 -8.34
C GLY A 139 -0.52 1.48 -9.71
N LYS A 140 -0.92 2.21 -10.75
CA LYS A 140 -0.40 2.08 -12.11
C LYS A 140 1.10 2.42 -12.18
N GLN A 141 1.53 3.51 -11.59
CA GLN A 141 2.93 3.91 -11.55
C GLN A 141 3.79 2.89 -10.79
N LEU A 142 3.28 2.38 -9.67
CA LEU A 142 3.97 1.34 -8.89
C LEU A 142 4.13 0.04 -9.70
N SER A 143 3.08 -0.39 -10.41
CA SER A 143 3.17 -1.55 -11.32
C SER A 143 4.19 -1.34 -12.42
N THR A 144 4.19 -0.17 -13.06
CA THR A 144 5.16 0.18 -14.11
C THR A 144 6.60 0.17 -13.57
N LEU A 145 6.82 0.69 -12.36
CA LEU A 145 8.14 0.64 -11.71
C LEU A 145 8.54 -0.80 -11.39
N ALA A 146 7.64 -1.60 -10.83
CA ALA A 146 7.91 -2.99 -10.50
C ALA A 146 8.28 -3.80 -11.74
N GLU A 147 7.56 -3.63 -12.86
CA GLU A 147 7.88 -4.25 -14.15
C GLU A 147 9.21 -3.75 -14.71
N ALA A 148 9.45 -2.42 -14.66
CA ALA A 148 10.66 -1.81 -15.19
C ALA A 148 11.93 -2.31 -14.51
N TYR A 149 11.87 -2.68 -13.24
CA TYR A 149 13.00 -3.15 -12.44
C TYR A 149 12.95 -4.65 -12.14
N ASP A 150 12.00 -5.38 -12.77
CA ASP A 150 11.76 -6.81 -12.53
C ASP A 150 11.69 -7.15 -11.03
N VAL A 151 11.06 -6.25 -10.27
CA VAL A 151 10.86 -6.42 -8.84
C VAL A 151 9.82 -7.51 -8.65
N LYS A 152 10.23 -8.66 -8.11
CA LYS A 152 9.34 -9.75 -7.75
C LYS A 152 8.56 -9.39 -6.50
N LEU A 153 7.53 -8.58 -6.67
CA LEU A 153 6.55 -8.40 -5.60
C LEU A 153 5.81 -9.72 -5.37
N PRO A 154 5.53 -10.10 -4.12
CA PRO A 154 4.62 -11.19 -3.84
C PRO A 154 3.34 -11.02 -4.67
N ARG A 155 2.84 -12.12 -5.28
CA ARG A 155 1.65 -12.09 -6.15
C ARG A 155 0.49 -11.35 -5.50
N GLU A 156 0.38 -11.46 -4.21
CA GLU A 156 -0.65 -10.90 -3.36
C GLU A 156 -0.55 -9.36 -3.28
N LEU A 157 0.67 -8.79 -3.23
CA LEU A 157 0.86 -7.33 -3.30
C LEU A 157 0.47 -6.77 -4.68
N VAL A 158 0.69 -7.55 -5.74
CA VAL A 158 0.21 -7.18 -7.09
C VAL A 158 -1.32 -7.20 -7.14
N LEU A 159 -1.96 -8.15 -6.46
CA LEU A 159 -3.42 -8.22 -6.34
C LEU A 159 -3.98 -7.02 -5.57
N ILE A 160 -3.34 -6.61 -4.47
CA ILE A 160 -3.71 -5.39 -3.74
C ILE A 160 -3.62 -4.16 -4.67
N GLY A 161 -2.53 -4.02 -5.42
CA GLY A 161 -2.39 -2.93 -6.38
C GLY A 161 -3.51 -2.91 -7.43
N LYS A 162 -3.96 -4.08 -7.90
CA LYS A 162 -5.11 -4.19 -8.82
C LYS A 162 -6.44 -3.77 -8.20
N GLN A 163 -6.64 -4.00 -6.91
CA GLN A 163 -7.87 -3.64 -6.21
C GLN A 163 -8.03 -2.12 -6.02
N PHE A 164 -6.94 -1.37 -6.05
CA PHE A 164 -6.99 0.10 -6.08
C PHE A 164 -7.26 0.65 -7.50
N LEU A 165 -7.29 -0.20 -8.52
CA LEU A 165 -7.56 0.18 -9.91
C LEU A 165 -9.05 0.03 -10.31
N TYR A 166 -9.86 -0.61 -9.47
CA TYR A 166 -11.31 -0.83 -9.64
C TYR A 166 -12.10 -0.25 -8.47
#